data_9b3ae875113f1ca462d1b77b58d7d220
#
_entry.id   9b3ae875113f1ca462d1b77b58d7d220
#
_cell.length_a   1.000
_cell.length_b   1.000
_cell.length_c   1.000
_cell.angle_alpha   90.00
_cell.angle_beta   90.00
_cell.angle_gamma   90.00
#
_symmetry.space_group_name_H-M   'P 1'
#
loop_
_entity.id
_entity.type
_entity.pdbx_description
1 polymer ?
#
loop_
_entity_poly.entity_id
_entity_poly.type
_entity_poly.pdbx_seq_one_letter_code
_entity_poly.pdbx_strand_id
1 'polypeptide(L)'
;LRQNIKHRDANRARISDLRTHIKKVRTAAAALQGVRAEGGDGAAELESLNELYRLTQKKLDRAGASSLIHRNKASRLKSRLQALIKRSKA
;
A
#
# COMPACT_ATOMS: atom_id res chain seq x y z
N LEU A 1 -5.99 -31.41 -6.26
CA LEU A 1 -5.04 -31.30 -5.15
C LEU A 1 -3.79 -30.51 -5.54
N ARG A 2 -3.12 -30.89 -6.64
CA ARG A 2 -1.93 -30.16 -7.13
C ARG A 2 -2.24 -28.73 -7.51
N GLN A 3 -3.39 -28.49 -8.15
CA GLN A 3 -3.80 -27.15 -8.52
C GLN A 3 -4.07 -26.28 -7.29
N ASN A 4 -4.68 -26.84 -6.25
CA ASN A 4 -4.95 -26.13 -5.01
C ASN A 4 -3.65 -25.69 -4.31
N ILE A 5 -2.64 -26.55 -4.31
CA ILE A 5 -1.33 -26.23 -3.74
C ILE A 5 -0.67 -25.09 -4.51
N LYS A 6 -0.68 -25.18 -5.86
CA LYS A 6 -0.12 -24.11 -6.71
C LYS A 6 -0.84 -22.78 -6.51
N HIS A 7 -2.17 -22.81 -6.43
CA HIS A 7 -2.95 -21.59 -6.19
C HIS A 7 -2.66 -21.01 -4.81
N ARG A 8 -2.51 -21.86 -3.80
CA ARG A 8 -2.16 -21.41 -2.45
C ARG A 8 -0.82 -20.71 -2.41
N ASP A 9 0.20 -21.28 -3.04
CA ASP A 9 1.54 -20.70 -3.07
C ASP A 9 1.56 -19.39 -3.86
N ALA A 10 0.90 -19.34 -5.01
CA ALA A 10 0.77 -18.12 -5.81
C ALA A 10 0.02 -17.03 -5.02
N ASN A 11 -1.04 -17.40 -4.29
CA ASN A 11 -1.80 -16.46 -3.48
C ASN A 11 -0.98 -15.93 -2.31
N ARG A 12 -0.17 -16.78 -1.66
CA ARG A 12 0.74 -16.34 -0.59
C ARG A 12 1.75 -15.34 -1.11
N ALA A 13 2.31 -15.59 -2.29
CA ALA A 13 3.27 -14.68 -2.92
C ALA A 13 2.62 -13.33 -3.22
N ARG A 14 1.39 -13.33 -3.74
CA ARG A 14 0.64 -12.11 -4.01
C ARG A 14 0.31 -11.33 -2.73
N ILE A 15 -0.11 -12.02 -1.68
CA ILE A 15 -0.40 -11.40 -0.39
C ILE A 15 0.87 -10.82 0.21
N SER A 16 1.97 -11.53 0.13
CA SER A 16 3.27 -11.06 0.62
C SER A 16 3.73 -9.81 -0.12
N ASP A 17 3.60 -9.80 -1.45
CA ASP A 17 3.90 -8.64 -2.29
C ASP A 17 3.04 -7.45 -1.90
N LEU A 18 1.74 -7.67 -1.71
CA LEU A 18 0.81 -6.63 -1.30
C LEU A 18 1.18 -6.03 0.05
N ARG A 19 1.50 -6.87 1.04
CA ARG A 19 1.96 -6.42 2.36
C ARG A 19 3.23 -5.60 2.26
N THR A 20 4.17 -6.01 1.41
CA THR A 20 5.41 -5.29 1.17
C THR A 20 5.14 -3.89 0.63
N HIS A 21 4.22 -3.75 -0.32
CA HIS A 21 3.87 -2.45 -0.89
C HIS A 21 3.16 -1.55 0.12
N ILE A 22 2.27 -2.11 0.94
CA ILE A 22 1.61 -1.36 2.01
C ILE A 22 2.66 -0.83 3.00
N LYS A 23 3.63 -1.66 3.36
CA LYS A 23 4.71 -1.28 4.25
C LYS A 23 5.58 -0.16 3.66
N LYS A 24 5.86 -0.23 2.36
CA LYS A 24 6.60 0.83 1.65
C LYS A 24 5.88 2.16 1.70
N VAL A 25 4.55 2.16 1.52
CA VAL A 25 3.74 3.38 1.62
C VAL A 25 3.83 3.96 3.03
N ARG A 26 3.71 3.13 4.06
CA ARG A 26 3.83 3.57 5.45
C ARG A 26 5.19 4.16 5.75
N THR A 27 6.25 3.52 5.27
CA THR A 27 7.63 3.99 5.45
C THR A 27 7.83 5.34 4.74
N ALA A 28 7.32 5.48 3.52
CA ALA A 28 7.41 6.72 2.77
C ALA A 28 6.65 7.86 3.46
N ALA A 29 5.48 7.56 4.03
CA ALA A 29 4.69 8.54 4.79
C ALA A 29 5.44 9.00 6.04
N ALA A 30 6.07 8.07 6.75
CA ALA A 30 6.88 8.40 7.93
C ALA A 30 8.08 9.27 7.56
N ALA A 31 8.74 8.99 6.43
CA ALA A 31 9.85 9.78 5.93
C ALA A 31 9.41 11.22 5.61
N LEU A 32 8.24 11.38 4.98
CA LEU A 32 7.68 12.70 4.69
C LEU A 32 7.40 13.48 5.99
N GLN A 33 6.79 12.84 6.98
CA GLN A 33 6.52 13.46 8.27
C GLN A 33 7.81 13.90 8.97
N GLY A 34 8.85 13.06 8.91
CA GLY A 34 10.17 13.38 9.48
C GLY A 34 10.80 14.60 8.83
N VAL A 35 10.78 14.68 7.49
CA VAL A 35 11.33 15.82 6.76
C VAL A 35 10.57 17.10 7.11
N ARG A 36 9.25 17.05 7.18
CA ARG A 36 8.43 18.22 7.51
C ARG A 36 8.61 18.66 8.96
N ALA A 37 8.80 17.72 9.87
CA ALA A 37 9.08 18.02 11.27
C ALA A 37 10.40 18.76 11.44
N GLU A 38 11.37 18.53 10.54
CA GLU A 38 12.66 19.22 10.55
C GLU A 38 12.64 20.55 9.78
N GLY A 39 11.46 20.94 9.28
CA GLY A 39 11.29 22.20 8.56
C GLY A 39 11.47 22.10 7.06
N GLY A 40 11.70 20.93 6.49
CA GLY A 40 11.77 20.72 5.05
C GLY A 40 10.40 20.75 4.41
N ASP A 41 10.34 20.99 3.09
CA ASP A 41 9.06 20.99 2.37
C ASP A 41 8.57 19.59 2.01
N GLY A 42 9.48 18.61 1.91
CA GLY A 42 9.14 17.23 1.64
C GLY A 42 8.59 16.96 0.23
N ALA A 43 8.87 17.84 -0.73
CA ALA A 43 8.33 17.69 -2.09
C ALA A 43 8.73 16.37 -2.75
N ALA A 44 10.02 16.01 -2.64
CA ALA A 44 10.52 14.75 -3.22
C ALA A 44 9.92 13.54 -2.52
N GLU A 45 9.81 13.58 -1.21
CA GLU A 45 9.23 12.51 -0.40
C GLU A 45 7.73 12.36 -0.69
N LEU A 46 7.02 13.47 -0.90
CA LEU A 46 5.61 13.46 -1.25
C LEU A 46 5.39 12.83 -2.63
N GLU A 47 6.23 13.16 -3.59
CA GLU A 47 6.15 12.58 -4.94
C GLU A 47 6.37 11.07 -4.90
N SER A 48 7.40 10.62 -4.19
CA SER A 48 7.66 9.19 -3.99
C SER A 48 6.48 8.49 -3.32
N LEU A 49 5.91 9.11 -2.29
CA LEU A 49 4.75 8.57 -1.58
C LEU A 49 3.55 8.41 -2.52
N ASN A 50 3.27 9.41 -3.35
CA ASN A 50 2.16 9.38 -4.29
C ASN A 50 2.33 8.26 -5.32
N GLU A 51 3.54 8.06 -5.85
CA GLU A 51 3.83 6.98 -6.79
C GLU A 51 3.65 5.61 -6.15
N LEU A 52 4.18 5.42 -4.95
CA LEU A 52 4.03 4.18 -4.20
C LEU A 52 2.56 3.90 -3.90
N TYR A 53 1.81 4.91 -3.53
CA TYR A 53 0.37 4.77 -3.25
C TYR A 53 -0.40 4.36 -4.50
N ARG A 54 -0.12 4.97 -5.65
CA ARG A 54 -0.78 4.60 -6.91
C ARG A 54 -0.57 3.13 -7.25
N LEU A 55 0.66 2.65 -7.12
CA LEU A 55 0.98 1.26 -7.38
C LEU A 55 0.30 0.34 -6.38
N THR A 56 0.32 0.69 -5.10
CA THR A 56 -0.33 -0.08 -4.05
C THR A 56 -1.84 -0.12 -4.24
N GLN A 57 -2.45 1.00 -4.62
CA GLN A 57 -3.87 1.07 -4.91
C GLN A 57 -4.27 0.13 -6.04
N LYS A 58 -3.49 0.11 -7.13
CA LYS A 58 -3.71 -0.83 -8.24
C LYS A 58 -3.68 -2.28 -7.76
N LYS A 59 -2.68 -2.62 -6.93
CA LYS A 59 -2.54 -3.98 -6.40
C LYS A 59 -3.70 -4.34 -5.49
N LEU A 60 -4.17 -3.41 -4.66
CA LEU A 60 -5.34 -3.62 -3.79
C LEU A 60 -6.61 -3.83 -4.61
N ASP A 61 -6.81 -3.02 -5.65
CA ASP A 61 -7.98 -3.15 -6.52
C ASP A 61 -7.99 -4.49 -7.24
N ARG A 62 -6.84 -4.92 -7.76
CA ARG A 62 -6.71 -6.24 -8.40
C ARG A 62 -6.94 -7.37 -7.42
N ALA A 63 -6.40 -7.27 -6.22
CA ALA A 63 -6.57 -8.28 -5.18
C ALA A 63 -8.05 -8.41 -4.77
N GLY A 64 -8.75 -7.30 -4.64
CA GLY A 64 -10.18 -7.29 -4.35
C GLY A 64 -11.01 -7.87 -5.50
N ALA A 65 -10.67 -7.52 -6.74
CA ALA A 65 -11.38 -8.01 -7.93
C ALA A 65 -11.19 -9.51 -8.15
N SER A 66 -9.99 -10.03 -7.86
CA SER A 66 -9.67 -11.46 -8.03
C SER A 66 -10.04 -12.32 -6.82
N SER A 67 -10.66 -11.73 -5.80
CA SER A 67 -11.02 -12.40 -4.55
C SER A 67 -9.82 -12.92 -3.75
N LEU A 68 -8.63 -12.43 -4.03
CA LEU A 68 -7.43 -12.72 -3.24
C LEU A 68 -7.60 -12.24 -1.81
N ILE A 69 -8.17 -11.06 -1.65
CA ILE A 69 -8.67 -10.53 -0.38
C ILE A 69 -10.12 -10.09 -0.60
N HIS A 70 -10.89 -10.03 0.48
CA HIS A 70 -12.26 -9.56 0.39
C HIS A 70 -12.28 -8.08 -0.01
N ARG A 71 -13.23 -7.67 -0.87
CA ARG A 71 -13.31 -6.29 -1.35
C ARG A 71 -13.45 -5.27 -0.22
N ASN A 72 -14.12 -5.66 0.87
CA ASN A 72 -14.26 -4.80 2.05
C ASN A 72 -12.91 -4.56 2.73
N LYS A 73 -12.05 -5.59 2.76
CA LYS A 73 -10.70 -5.47 3.29
C LYS A 73 -9.86 -4.56 2.40
N ALA A 74 -9.97 -4.70 1.08
CA ALA A 74 -9.27 -3.83 0.13
C ALA A 74 -9.68 -2.36 0.33
N SER A 75 -10.99 -2.10 0.45
CA SER A 75 -11.51 -0.75 0.69
C SER A 75 -11.00 -0.16 2.00
N ARG A 76 -10.98 -0.96 3.07
CA ARG A 76 -10.46 -0.50 4.37
C ARG A 76 -8.98 -0.17 4.32
N LEU A 77 -8.18 -1.00 3.65
CA LEU A 77 -6.76 -0.75 3.50
C LEU A 77 -6.49 0.53 2.70
N LYS A 78 -7.23 0.72 1.60
CA LYS A 78 -7.13 1.96 0.81
C LYS A 78 -7.48 3.18 1.65
N SER A 79 -8.58 3.13 2.39
CA SER A 79 -9.01 4.22 3.26
C SER A 79 -7.97 4.56 4.32
N ARG A 80 -7.39 3.55 4.96
CA ARG A 80 -6.34 3.73 5.97
C ARG A 80 -5.09 4.38 5.37
N LEU A 81 -4.68 3.94 4.18
CA LEU A 81 -3.53 4.52 3.50
C LEU A 81 -3.80 5.96 3.07
N GLN A 82 -4.99 6.26 2.56
CA GLN A 82 -5.39 7.62 2.22
C GLN A 82 -5.36 8.54 3.44
N ALA A 83 -5.88 8.07 4.58
CA ALA A 83 -5.86 8.83 5.82
C ALA A 83 -4.43 9.10 6.29
N LEU A 84 -3.54 8.11 6.17
CA LEU A 84 -2.14 8.25 6.53
C LEU A 84 -1.44 9.30 5.65
N ILE A 85 -1.68 9.25 4.33
CA ILE A 85 -1.11 10.20 3.37
C ILE A 85 -1.61 11.60 3.67
N LYS A 86 -2.90 11.73 3.95
CA LYS A 86 -3.52 13.01 4.27
C LYS A 86 -2.89 13.64 5.52
N ARG A 87 -2.66 12.84 6.56
CA ARG A 87 -1.96 13.27 7.77
C ARG A 87 -0.52 13.67 7.48
N SER A 88 0.14 12.97 6.58
CA SER A 88 1.52 13.26 6.20
C SER A 88 1.67 14.58 5.44
N LYS A 89 0.63 14.98 4.71
CA LYS A 89 0.58 16.25 3.98
C LYS A 89 0.25 17.45 4.88
N ALA A 90 -0.42 17.21 5.98
CA ALA A 90 -0.80 18.27 6.93
C ALA A 90 0.41 18.77 7.79
#